data_c8c6b407de19441d4cb01db115a08765
#
_entry.id   c8c6b407de19441d4cb01db115a08765
#
_cell.length_a   1.000
_cell.length_b   1.000
_cell.length_c   1.000
_cell.angle_alpha   90.00
_cell.angle_beta   90.00
_cell.angle_gamma   90.00
#
_symmetry.space_group_name_H-M   'P 1'
#
loop_
_entity.id
_entity.type
_entity.pdbx_description
1 polymer ?
#
loop_
_entity_poly.entity_id
_entity_poly.type
_entity_poly.pdbx_seq_one_letter_code
_entity_poly.pdbx_strand_id
1 'polypeptide(L)'
;MAEHNHEHEHHHHHVEMPEKSRIEEALSKYNLDVKDEDVKEAVKKIIAEKVHENDNLEVKKFLMGSVELTTLKTTDSDESVLAFTERVNQFEEAYPTLPHVATICVYPRFAKVVSETLEIEGVEVACVSGSFPSSQALIEVKTD
;
A
#
# COMPACT_ATOMS: atom_id res chain seq x y z
N MET A 1 -58.46 16.02 -20.68
CA MET A 1 -57.61 15.95 -19.47
C MET A 1 -57.42 14.48 -19.18
N ALA A 2 -56.25 13.95 -19.50
CA ALA A 2 -55.89 12.59 -19.19
C ALA A 2 -54.64 12.67 -18.26
N GLU A 3 -54.86 12.29 -17.01
CA GLU A 3 -53.80 12.21 -16.02
C GLU A 3 -52.97 10.93 -16.28
N HIS A 4 -51.71 11.09 -16.60
CA HIS A 4 -50.75 10.01 -16.67
C HIS A 4 -50.12 9.84 -15.28
N ASN A 5 -50.53 8.77 -14.58
CA ASN A 5 -49.95 8.32 -13.35
C ASN A 5 -48.72 7.46 -13.70
N HIS A 6 -47.50 7.98 -13.49
CA HIS A 6 -46.29 7.21 -13.58
C HIS A 6 -45.96 6.63 -12.21
N GLU A 7 -46.32 5.36 -12.01
CA GLU A 7 -45.83 4.58 -10.89
C GLU A 7 -44.37 4.18 -11.18
N HIS A 8 -43.41 4.74 -10.43
CA HIS A 8 -42.05 4.30 -10.41
C HIS A 8 -41.95 3.05 -9.51
N GLU A 9 -41.91 1.88 -10.12
CA GLU A 9 -41.50 0.65 -9.43
C GLU A 9 -40.01 0.72 -9.09
N HIS A 10 -39.69 0.92 -7.81
CA HIS A 10 -38.37 0.74 -7.28
C HIS A 10 -38.09 -0.76 -7.17
N HIS A 11 -37.39 -1.34 -8.15
CA HIS A 11 -36.83 -2.67 -8.02
C HIS A 11 -35.68 -2.63 -7.01
N HIS A 12 -35.98 -3.00 -5.76
CA HIS A 12 -34.94 -3.36 -4.81
C HIS A 12 -34.33 -4.70 -5.24
N HIS A 13 -33.13 -4.66 -5.83
CA HIS A 13 -32.32 -5.86 -5.99
C HIS A 13 -31.90 -6.34 -4.60
N HIS A 14 -32.62 -7.31 -4.06
CA HIS A 14 -32.11 -8.12 -2.96
C HIS A 14 -30.94 -8.94 -3.47
N VAL A 15 -29.74 -8.54 -3.11
CA VAL A 15 -28.56 -9.39 -3.27
C VAL A 15 -28.66 -10.47 -2.19
N GLU A 16 -29.09 -11.68 -2.58
CA GLU A 16 -29.00 -12.85 -1.70
C GLU A 16 -27.52 -13.09 -1.38
N MET A 17 -27.13 -12.84 -0.13
CA MET A 17 -25.83 -13.22 0.38
C MET A 17 -25.74 -14.75 0.43
N PRO A 18 -24.67 -15.36 -0.09
CA PRO A 18 -24.52 -16.81 -0.03
C PRO A 18 -24.54 -17.31 1.42
N GLU A 19 -25.14 -18.48 1.66
CA GLU A 19 -25.49 -19.07 2.97
C GLU A 19 -24.32 -19.25 3.96
N LYS A 20 -23.08 -19.28 3.49
CA LYS A 20 -21.83 -19.07 4.26
C LYS A 20 -20.88 -18.26 3.39
N SER A 21 -20.52 -17.09 3.84
CA SER A 21 -19.53 -16.32 3.12
C SER A 21 -18.20 -17.10 3.14
N ARG A 22 -17.42 -17.03 2.05
CA ARG A 22 -16.06 -17.59 1.99
C ARG A 22 -15.18 -17.09 3.14
N ILE A 23 -15.53 -15.93 3.70
CA ILE A 23 -14.88 -15.33 4.85
C ILE A 23 -15.14 -16.14 6.12
N GLU A 24 -16.41 -16.53 6.40
CA GLU A 24 -16.75 -17.34 7.58
C GLU A 24 -16.10 -18.73 7.51
N GLU A 25 -16.05 -19.33 6.33
CA GLU A 25 -15.34 -20.57 6.11
C GLU A 25 -13.83 -20.44 6.35
N ALA A 26 -13.22 -19.36 5.85
CA ALA A 26 -11.81 -19.08 6.09
C ALA A 26 -11.52 -18.81 7.56
N LEU A 27 -12.33 -17.99 8.22
CA LEU A 27 -12.17 -17.62 9.63
C LEU A 27 -12.38 -18.84 10.57
N SER A 28 -13.22 -19.80 10.19
CA SER A 28 -13.44 -21.00 11.00
C SER A 28 -12.19 -21.88 11.19
N LYS A 29 -11.15 -21.66 10.39
CA LYS A 29 -9.86 -22.37 10.45
C LYS A 29 -8.90 -21.78 11.48
N TYR A 30 -9.22 -20.63 12.06
CA TYR A 30 -8.35 -19.89 12.97
C TYR A 30 -9.01 -19.69 14.33
N ASN A 31 -8.18 -19.62 15.36
CA ASN A 31 -8.64 -19.18 16.67
C ASN A 31 -8.85 -17.65 16.64
N LEU A 32 -10.09 -17.21 16.73
CA LEU A 32 -10.45 -15.78 16.73
C LEU A 32 -10.55 -15.21 18.15
N ASP A 33 -10.42 -16.03 19.20
CA ASP A 33 -10.41 -15.58 20.61
C ASP A 33 -9.00 -15.21 21.06
N VAL A 34 -8.35 -14.32 20.29
CA VAL A 34 -7.03 -13.78 20.57
C VAL A 34 -7.20 -12.45 21.32
N LYS A 35 -6.62 -12.34 22.52
CA LYS A 35 -6.67 -11.15 23.35
C LYS A 35 -5.48 -10.23 23.06
N ASP A 36 -5.68 -8.93 23.16
CA ASP A 36 -4.63 -7.93 22.96
C ASP A 36 -3.44 -8.15 23.90
N GLU A 37 -3.69 -8.64 25.11
CA GLU A 37 -2.67 -8.98 26.10
C GLU A 37 -1.77 -10.11 25.62
N ASP A 38 -2.34 -11.17 25.02
CA ASP A 38 -1.57 -12.31 24.51
C ASP A 38 -0.69 -11.86 23.33
N VAL A 39 -1.21 -10.98 22.48
CA VAL A 39 -0.44 -10.38 21.36
C VAL A 39 0.72 -9.53 21.90
N LYS A 40 0.46 -8.69 22.91
CA LYS A 40 1.51 -7.86 23.54
C LYS A 40 2.62 -8.70 24.15
N GLU A 41 2.27 -9.77 24.86
CA GLU A 41 3.28 -10.66 25.45
C GLU A 41 4.07 -11.40 24.37
N ALA A 42 3.42 -11.89 23.31
CA ALA A 42 4.11 -12.52 22.20
C ALA A 42 5.09 -11.54 21.51
N VAL A 43 4.67 -10.30 21.27
CA VAL A 43 5.52 -9.26 20.70
C VAL A 43 6.71 -8.93 21.61
N LYS A 44 6.50 -8.75 22.89
CA LYS A 44 7.58 -8.51 23.87
C LYS A 44 8.61 -9.64 23.85
N LYS A 45 8.15 -10.90 23.80
CA LYS A 45 9.02 -12.07 23.73
C LYS A 45 9.85 -12.05 22.45
N ILE A 46 9.23 -11.81 21.29
CA ILE A 46 9.95 -11.71 20.00
C ILE A 46 11.01 -10.60 20.06
N ILE A 47 10.64 -9.42 20.59
CA ILE A 47 11.57 -8.30 20.73
C ILE A 47 12.76 -8.69 21.60
N ALA A 48 12.51 -9.29 22.77
CA ALA A 48 13.55 -9.67 23.73
C ALA A 48 14.50 -10.73 23.16
N GLU A 49 13.99 -11.68 22.37
CA GLU A 49 14.74 -12.80 21.85
C GLU A 49 15.44 -12.53 20.50
N LYS A 50 14.86 -11.64 19.66
CA LYS A 50 15.25 -11.53 18.25
C LYS A 50 15.82 -10.18 17.84
N VAL A 51 15.52 -9.08 18.56
CA VAL A 51 15.99 -7.75 18.12
C VAL A 51 17.52 -7.68 18.15
N HIS A 52 18.16 -8.19 19.19
CA HIS A 52 19.61 -8.13 19.32
C HIS A 52 20.38 -8.90 18.22
N GLU A 53 19.77 -9.95 17.65
CA GLU A 53 20.34 -10.71 16.53
C GLU A 53 20.32 -9.89 15.24
N ASN A 54 19.34 -9.01 15.10
CA ASN A 54 19.05 -8.25 13.88
C ASN A 54 19.47 -6.76 13.98
N ASP A 55 19.83 -6.26 15.17
CA ASP A 55 20.28 -4.88 15.35
C ASP A 55 21.77 -4.73 15.03
N ASN A 56 22.11 -4.95 13.77
CA ASN A 56 23.47 -4.81 13.24
C ASN A 56 23.46 -4.07 11.89
N LEU A 57 24.63 -3.59 11.47
CA LEU A 57 24.77 -2.75 10.29
C LEU A 57 24.38 -3.48 8.99
N GLU A 58 24.71 -4.76 8.87
CA GLU A 58 24.44 -5.54 7.66
C GLU A 58 22.93 -5.74 7.45
N VAL A 59 22.20 -6.06 8.53
CA VAL A 59 20.73 -6.15 8.48
C VAL A 59 20.10 -4.79 8.16
N LYS A 60 20.61 -3.71 8.76
CA LYS A 60 20.13 -2.35 8.47
C LYS A 60 20.35 -1.95 7.02
N LYS A 61 21.50 -2.28 6.43
CA LYS A 61 21.79 -2.08 5.01
C LYS A 61 20.83 -2.90 4.12
N PHE A 62 20.65 -4.17 4.45
CA PHE A 62 19.70 -5.02 3.73
C PHE A 62 18.28 -4.45 3.77
N LEU A 63 17.81 -4.02 4.94
CA LEU A 63 16.51 -3.40 5.10
C LEU A 63 16.39 -2.09 4.31
N MET A 64 17.43 -1.26 4.30
CA MET A 64 17.47 -0.03 3.48
C MET A 64 17.29 -0.34 2.00
N GLY A 65 18.00 -1.33 1.48
CA GLY A 65 17.87 -1.79 0.10
C GLY A 65 16.55 -2.50 -0.22
N SER A 66 15.70 -2.73 0.77
CA SER A 66 14.37 -3.33 0.61
C SER A 66 13.23 -2.32 0.78
N VAL A 67 13.54 -1.06 1.06
CA VAL A 67 12.52 -0.01 1.27
C VAL A 67 11.85 0.35 -0.04
N GLU A 68 10.53 0.29 -0.06
CA GLU A 68 9.69 0.96 -1.04
C GLU A 68 9.32 2.35 -0.51
N LEU A 69 9.94 3.38 -1.07
CA LEU A 69 9.73 4.75 -0.65
C LEU A 69 8.47 5.31 -1.32
N THR A 70 7.41 5.50 -0.53
CA THR A 70 6.05 5.73 -1.03
C THR A 70 5.53 7.13 -0.70
N THR A 71 4.91 7.81 -1.68
CA THR A 71 4.04 8.96 -1.44
C THR A 71 2.70 8.76 -2.15
N LEU A 72 1.62 8.77 -1.36
CA LEU A 72 0.23 8.58 -1.80
C LEU A 72 -0.69 9.60 -1.14
N LYS A 73 -0.21 10.83 -1.00
CA LYS A 73 -0.99 11.91 -0.40
C LYS A 73 -1.96 12.48 -1.44
N THR A 74 -3.16 12.84 -1.00
CA THR A 74 -4.14 13.53 -1.85
C THR A 74 -3.67 14.92 -2.30
N THR A 75 -2.65 15.47 -1.63
CA THR A 75 -2.02 16.76 -1.92
C THR A 75 -0.75 16.65 -2.76
N ASP A 76 -0.38 15.45 -3.23
CA ASP A 76 0.78 15.30 -4.10
C ASP A 76 0.58 16.05 -5.42
N SER A 77 1.63 16.75 -5.86
CA SER A 77 1.71 17.46 -7.13
C SER A 77 2.98 17.07 -7.88
N ASP A 78 3.09 17.45 -9.14
CA ASP A 78 4.28 17.19 -9.95
C ASP A 78 5.54 17.77 -9.25
N GLU A 79 5.45 18.98 -8.70
CA GLU A 79 6.55 19.64 -7.98
C GLU A 79 6.92 18.88 -6.69
N SER A 80 5.92 18.41 -5.93
CA SER A 80 6.19 17.68 -4.67
C SER A 80 6.82 16.32 -4.93
N VAL A 81 6.39 15.62 -5.98
CA VAL A 81 6.95 14.33 -6.37
C VAL A 81 8.34 14.48 -7.00
N LEU A 82 8.56 15.52 -7.82
CA LEU A 82 9.88 15.87 -8.31
C LEU A 82 10.84 16.10 -7.13
N ALA A 83 10.49 16.98 -6.21
CA ALA A 83 11.32 17.25 -5.02
C ALA A 83 11.52 16.01 -4.12
N PHE A 84 10.57 15.09 -4.11
CA PHE A 84 10.69 13.83 -3.41
C PHE A 84 11.73 12.90 -4.07
N THR A 85 11.72 12.80 -5.40
CA THR A 85 12.67 12.01 -6.19
C THR A 85 14.08 12.61 -6.15
N GLU A 86 14.21 13.92 -6.26
CA GLU A 86 15.46 14.64 -6.11
C GLU A 86 16.17 14.34 -4.78
N ARG A 87 15.43 14.19 -3.67
CA ARG A 87 16.02 13.79 -2.39
C ARG A 87 16.60 12.37 -2.41
N VAL A 88 16.08 11.49 -3.24
CA VAL A 88 16.64 10.14 -3.42
C VAL A 88 17.96 10.24 -4.16
N ASN A 89 18.04 11.03 -5.24
CA ASN A 89 19.29 11.29 -5.96
C ASN A 89 20.35 11.90 -5.03
N GLN A 90 20.01 12.94 -4.27
CA GLN A 90 20.90 13.61 -3.30
C GLN A 90 21.37 12.67 -2.18
N PHE A 91 20.56 11.71 -1.77
CA PHE A 91 20.96 10.73 -0.76
C PHE A 91 22.13 9.86 -1.23
N GLU A 92 22.11 9.38 -2.47
CA GLU A 92 23.22 8.59 -3.02
C GLU A 92 24.51 9.42 -3.10
N GLU A 93 24.42 10.67 -3.57
CA GLU A 93 25.58 11.55 -3.60
C GLU A 93 26.19 11.78 -2.21
N ALA A 94 25.33 11.98 -1.20
CA ALA A 94 25.77 12.22 0.17
C ALA A 94 26.33 10.95 0.87
N TYR A 95 25.83 9.77 0.49
CA TYR A 95 26.12 8.50 1.16
C TYR A 95 26.45 7.36 0.18
N PRO A 96 27.47 7.50 -0.67
CA PRO A 96 27.76 6.56 -1.76
C PRO A 96 28.14 5.13 -1.32
N THR A 97 28.35 4.91 -0.01
CA THR A 97 28.67 3.59 0.57
C THR A 97 27.46 2.89 1.18
N LEU A 98 26.31 3.56 1.23
CA LEU A 98 25.07 2.98 1.69
C LEU A 98 24.24 2.47 0.50
N PRO A 99 23.41 1.44 0.68
CA PRO A 99 22.47 1.03 -0.35
C PRO A 99 21.39 2.10 -0.54
N HIS A 100 20.92 2.27 -1.76
CA HIS A 100 19.73 3.06 -2.06
C HIS A 100 18.44 2.27 -1.71
N VAL A 101 17.29 2.94 -1.78
CA VAL A 101 15.98 2.29 -1.65
C VAL A 101 15.68 1.39 -2.86
N ALA A 102 14.82 0.39 -2.70
CA ALA A 102 14.46 -0.52 -3.79
C ALA A 102 13.60 0.17 -4.85
N THR A 103 12.57 0.89 -4.43
CA THR A 103 11.61 1.51 -5.33
C THR A 103 11.16 2.88 -4.83
N ILE A 104 10.64 3.69 -5.76
CA ILE A 104 9.79 4.85 -5.48
C ILE A 104 8.38 4.52 -5.93
N CYS A 105 7.42 4.50 -4.99
CA CYS A 105 6.02 4.17 -5.26
C CYS A 105 5.14 5.42 -5.21
N VAL A 106 4.36 5.63 -6.27
CA VAL A 106 3.51 6.81 -6.46
C VAL A 106 2.17 6.45 -7.10
N TYR A 107 1.26 7.43 -7.18
CA TYR A 107 0.10 7.30 -8.06
C TYR A 107 0.52 7.24 -9.52
N PRO A 108 -0.19 6.49 -10.40
CA PRO A 108 0.20 6.29 -11.81
C PRO A 108 0.46 7.58 -12.59
N ARG A 109 -0.28 8.66 -12.28
CA ARG A 109 -0.08 9.97 -12.95
C ARG A 109 1.31 10.57 -12.74
N PHE A 110 2.00 10.17 -11.67
CA PHE A 110 3.32 10.70 -11.31
C PHE A 110 4.48 9.80 -11.76
N ALA A 111 4.19 8.61 -12.31
CA ALA A 111 5.22 7.69 -12.77
C ALA A 111 6.23 8.32 -13.72
N LYS A 112 5.72 9.15 -14.65
CA LYS A 112 6.56 9.86 -15.63
C LYS A 112 7.49 10.87 -14.93
N VAL A 113 6.97 11.63 -13.96
CA VAL A 113 7.79 12.60 -13.18
C VAL A 113 8.93 11.89 -12.50
N VAL A 114 8.65 10.77 -11.82
CA VAL A 114 9.69 9.97 -11.15
C VAL A 114 10.70 9.43 -12.15
N SER A 115 10.23 8.81 -13.24
CA SER A 115 11.08 8.19 -14.25
C SER A 115 11.99 9.19 -14.98
N GLU A 116 11.55 10.43 -15.19
CA GLU A 116 12.35 11.48 -15.83
C GLU A 116 13.31 12.18 -14.86
N THR A 117 13.05 12.11 -13.54
CA THR A 117 13.85 12.79 -12.51
C THR A 117 14.86 11.85 -11.85
N LEU A 118 14.56 10.54 -11.76
CA LEU A 118 15.39 9.55 -11.09
C LEU A 118 16.67 9.29 -11.89
N GLU A 119 17.83 9.51 -11.26
CA GLU A 119 19.16 9.35 -11.87
C GLU A 119 19.89 8.10 -11.39
N ILE A 120 19.40 7.47 -10.31
CA ILE A 120 20.05 6.33 -9.66
C ILE A 120 19.72 5.03 -10.39
N GLU A 121 20.73 4.33 -10.87
CA GLU A 121 20.59 2.99 -11.42
C GLU A 121 20.21 1.99 -10.32
N GLY A 122 19.20 1.16 -10.58
CA GLY A 122 18.74 0.10 -9.65
C GLY A 122 17.61 0.49 -8.72
N VAL A 123 17.21 1.77 -8.66
CA VAL A 123 15.94 2.18 -8.05
C VAL A 123 14.83 2.09 -9.09
N GLU A 124 13.78 1.36 -8.80
CA GLU A 124 12.68 1.18 -9.73
C GLU A 124 11.48 2.09 -9.42
N VAL A 125 10.63 2.32 -10.44
CA VAL A 125 9.38 3.08 -10.28
C VAL A 125 8.23 2.11 -10.11
N ALA A 126 7.55 2.17 -8.98
CA ALA A 126 6.35 1.42 -8.70
C ALA A 126 5.12 2.34 -8.73
N CYS A 127 3.97 1.79 -9.15
CA CYS A 127 2.70 2.50 -9.11
C CYS A 127 1.64 1.66 -8.44
N VAL A 128 0.80 2.32 -7.62
CA VAL A 128 -0.39 1.68 -7.08
C VAL A 128 -1.44 1.47 -8.17
N SER A 129 -2.29 0.45 -8.00
CA SER A 129 -3.41 0.15 -8.91
C SER A 129 -4.69 -0.11 -8.14
N GLY A 130 -5.82 -0.39 -8.85
CA GLY A 130 -7.09 -0.72 -8.24
C GLY A 130 -7.64 0.32 -7.28
N SER A 131 -7.33 1.61 -7.50
CA SER A 131 -7.71 2.73 -6.63
C SER A 131 -7.15 2.65 -5.22
N PHE A 132 -6.01 1.95 -5.03
CA PHE A 132 -5.30 1.98 -3.74
C PHE A 132 -4.87 3.43 -3.38
N PRO A 133 -4.93 3.88 -2.11
CA PRO A 133 -5.21 3.08 -0.90
C PRO A 133 -6.71 2.97 -0.54
N SER A 134 -7.59 3.79 -1.11
CA SER A 134 -9.01 3.80 -0.74
C SER A 134 -9.75 2.54 -1.22
N SER A 135 -9.38 1.99 -2.37
CA SER A 135 -10.00 0.83 -3.02
C SER A 135 -11.52 0.95 -3.26
N GLN A 136 -12.06 2.18 -3.23
CA GLN A 136 -13.47 2.50 -3.40
C GLN A 136 -13.81 2.72 -4.89
N ALA A 137 -13.44 1.74 -5.73
CA ALA A 137 -13.73 1.75 -7.16
C ALA A 137 -14.57 0.52 -7.53
N LEU A 138 -15.35 0.65 -8.60
CA LEU A 138 -16.06 -0.46 -9.21
C LEU A 138 -15.08 -1.55 -9.64
N ILE A 139 -15.57 -2.79 -9.70
CA ILE A 139 -14.71 -3.93 -10.02
C ILE A 139 -14.11 -3.81 -11.43
N GLU A 140 -14.85 -3.25 -12.37
CA GLU A 140 -14.42 -3.02 -13.75
C GLU A 140 -13.19 -2.11 -13.80
N VAL A 141 -13.14 -1.07 -12.94
CA VAL A 141 -11.97 -0.16 -12.82
C VAL A 141 -10.76 -0.84 -12.20
N LYS A 142 -10.98 -1.93 -11.44
CA LYS A 142 -9.89 -2.68 -10.79
C LYS A 142 -9.29 -3.76 -11.66
N THR A 143 -10.00 -4.17 -12.72
CA THR A 143 -9.62 -5.29 -13.59
C THR A 143 -9.07 -4.85 -14.95
N ASP A 144 -9.26 -3.60 -15.32
CA ASP A 144 -8.68 -2.98 -16.53
C ASP A 144 -7.23 -2.52 -16.27
#